data_848c2885da8b7d0d9c4564510d688b65
#
_entry.id   848c2885da8b7d0d9c4564510d688b65
#
_cell.length_a   1.000
_cell.length_b   1.000
_cell.length_c   1.000
_cell.angle_alpha   90.00
_cell.angle_beta   90.00
_cell.angle_gamma   90.00
#
_symmetry.space_group_name_H-M   'P 1'
#
loop_
_entity.id
_entity.type
_entity.pdbx_description
1 polymer ?
#
loop_
_entity_poly.entity_id
_entity_poly.type
_entity_poly.pdbx_seq_one_letter_code
_entity_poly.pdbx_strand_id
1 'polypeptide(L)'
;VEALDTKAQDNERPDENVLTVKDDIPRVDQLPVRLLTRLPTMNFSAHMYASRTADRWVRVNGRQLGEGDWIADKVQIINIEAQRVVLSFEDELFTMAALTDW
;
A
#
# COMPACT_ATOMS: atom_id res chain seq x y z
N VAL A 1 -22.33 6.32 -19.76
CA VAL A 1 -21.96 6.77 -19.69
C VAL A 1 -21.92 6.29 -19.69
N GLU A 2 -21.52 6.51 -19.18
CA GLU A 2 -21.34 6.84 -18.92
C GLU A 2 -21.10 6.61 -18.83
N ALA A 3 -22.11 6.48 -18.84
CA ALA A 3 -21.54 6.95 -18.91
C ALA A 3 -21.35 6.76 -18.70
N LEU A 4 -21.18 6.45 -18.65
CA LEU A 4 -20.84 6.75 -18.44
C LEU A 4 -20.65 6.45 -18.15
N ASP A 5 -20.74 6.53 -18.12
CA ASP A 5 -20.41 6.81 -17.76
C ASP A 5 -20.15 6.35 -17.49
N THR A 6 -20.34 6.35 -17.48
CA THR A 6 -19.98 6.56 -17.28
C THR A 6 -19.83 6.23 -16.99
N LYS A 7 -19.88 6.35 -16.69
CA LYS A 7 -19.59 6.53 -16.46
C LYS A 7 -19.33 6.13 -16.07
N ALA A 8 -19.96 5.91 -16.07
CA ALA A 8 -19.52 6.07 -15.95
C ALA A 8 -19.39 5.71 -15.67
N GLN A 9 -19.14 5.59 -15.36
CA GLN A 9 -18.93 5.67 -15.08
C GLN A 9 -18.61 5.21 -14.82
N ASP A 10 -18.98 5.16 -14.88
CA ASP A 10 -18.68 5.21 -14.63
C ASP A 10 -18.49 4.54 -14.45
N ASN A 11 -18.72 4.53 -14.45
CA ASN A 11 -18.40 4.54 -14.31
C ASN A 11 -18.20 3.88 -14.17
N GLU A 12 -18.53 3.76 -13.93
CA GLU A 12 -18.04 3.81 -14.01
C GLU A 12 -17.70 3.27 -13.82
N ARG A 13 -18.14 3.19 -13.43
CA ARG A 13 -17.57 3.01 -13.53
C ARG A 13 -17.06 2.65 -13.27
N PRO A 14 -17.29 2.51 -13.00
CA PRO A 14 -16.51 2.49 -13.05
C PRO A 14 -16.24 2.10 -12.70
N ASP A 15 -16.56 2.00 -12.61
CA ASP A 15 -15.85 1.97 -12.56
C ASP A 15 -15.72 1.21 -12.18
N GLU A 16 -15.97 1.41 -11.93
CA GLU A 16 -15.63 0.75 -11.80
C GLU A 16 -14.93 0.09 -11.96
N ASN A 17 -14.43 -0.14 -12.01
CA ASN A 17 -13.55 -0.95 -12.48
C ASN A 17 -12.14 -0.69 -12.15
N VAL A 18 -11.70 0.26 -12.07
CA VAL A 18 -10.41 0.73 -11.59
C VAL A 18 -10.13 0.28 -10.19
N LEU A 19 -11.14 0.14 -9.40
CA LEU A 19 -11.02 -0.35 -8.02
C LEU A 19 -10.49 -1.78 -7.97
N THR A 20 -10.87 -2.58 -8.94
CA THR A 20 -10.47 -3.97 -8.99
C THR A 20 -8.96 -4.13 -9.08
N VAL A 21 -8.31 -3.23 -9.82
CA VAL A 21 -6.86 -3.31 -9.97
C VAL A 21 -6.15 -3.17 -8.63
N LYS A 22 -6.63 -2.27 -7.77
CA LYS A 22 -6.01 -2.07 -6.46
C LYS A 22 -6.17 -3.31 -5.58
N ASP A 23 -7.24 -4.03 -5.75
CA ASP A 23 -7.52 -5.21 -4.93
C ASP A 23 -6.69 -6.42 -5.36
N ASP A 24 -6.01 -6.32 -6.51
CA ASP A 24 -5.17 -7.39 -7.01
C ASP A 24 -3.75 -7.36 -6.42
N ILE A 25 -3.45 -6.38 -5.58
CA ILE A 25 -2.13 -6.30 -4.96
C ILE A 25 -2.02 -7.38 -3.89
N PRO A 26 -1.03 -8.28 -3.96
CA PRO A 26 -0.92 -9.37 -2.99
C PRO A 26 -0.53 -8.86 -1.60
N ARG A 27 -0.88 -9.64 -0.60
CA ARG A 27 -0.36 -9.41 0.75
C ARG A 27 1.09 -9.90 0.82
N VAL A 28 1.82 -9.41 1.83
CA VAL A 28 3.23 -9.75 1.99
C VAL A 28 3.44 -11.26 2.02
N ASP A 29 2.56 -12.02 2.66
CA ASP A 29 2.70 -13.46 2.78
C ASP A 29 2.41 -14.22 1.48
N GLN A 30 1.94 -13.51 0.46
CA GLN A 30 1.67 -14.09 -0.87
C GLN A 30 2.79 -13.85 -1.86
N LEU A 31 3.84 -13.15 -1.45
CA LEU A 31 5.00 -12.92 -2.30
C LEU A 31 5.80 -14.21 -2.50
N PRO A 32 6.52 -14.33 -3.63
CA PRO A 32 7.40 -15.47 -3.82
C PRO A 32 8.44 -15.60 -2.70
N VAL A 33 8.79 -16.82 -2.36
CA VAL A 33 9.76 -17.07 -1.28
C VAL A 33 11.07 -16.33 -1.52
N ARG A 34 11.52 -16.24 -2.76
CA ARG A 34 12.77 -15.55 -3.07
C ARG A 34 12.76 -14.09 -2.63
N LEU A 35 11.58 -13.46 -2.62
CA LEU A 35 11.46 -12.10 -2.15
C LEU A 35 11.29 -12.05 -0.63
N LEU A 36 10.51 -12.97 -0.08
CA LEU A 36 10.27 -13.00 1.36
C LEU A 36 11.56 -13.12 2.16
N THR A 37 12.50 -13.94 1.68
CA THR A 37 13.76 -14.16 2.37
C THR A 37 14.67 -12.94 2.37
N ARG A 38 14.39 -11.96 1.53
CA ARG A 38 15.24 -10.77 1.39
C ARG A 38 14.61 -9.51 1.97
N LEU A 39 13.36 -9.60 2.40
CA LEU A 39 12.70 -8.45 3.02
C LEU A 39 13.35 -8.10 4.36
N PRO A 40 13.49 -6.79 4.67
CA PRO A 40 13.98 -6.39 5.97
C PRO A 40 12.91 -6.62 7.04
N THR A 41 13.35 -6.64 8.29
CA THR A 41 12.42 -6.64 9.41
C THR A 41 11.64 -5.32 9.39
N MET A 42 10.32 -5.42 9.56
CA MET A 42 9.45 -4.25 9.55
C MET A 42 8.44 -4.36 10.67
N ASN A 43 8.60 -3.51 11.69
CA ASN A 43 7.68 -3.45 12.81
C ASN A 43 6.87 -2.16 12.69
N PHE A 44 5.61 -2.29 12.31
CA PHE A 44 4.69 -1.16 12.17
C PHE A 44 3.99 -0.93 13.50
N SER A 45 4.44 0.08 14.24
CA SER A 45 3.94 0.34 15.60
C SER A 45 2.94 1.50 15.67
N ALA A 46 2.78 2.26 14.60
CA ALA A 46 1.78 3.34 14.54
C ALA A 46 1.33 3.51 13.08
N HIS A 47 0.08 3.90 12.91
CA HIS A 47 -0.52 4.05 11.60
C HIS A 47 -1.51 5.22 11.63
N MET A 48 -1.22 6.27 10.85
CA MET A 48 -2.08 7.43 10.77
C MET A 48 -2.57 7.61 9.33
N TYR A 49 -3.85 7.40 9.13
CA TYR A 49 -4.48 7.70 7.84
C TYR A 49 -5.15 9.06 7.91
N ALA A 50 -5.06 9.81 6.82
CA ALA A 50 -5.76 11.08 6.67
C ALA A 50 -6.15 11.22 5.20
N SER A 51 -7.18 12.05 4.93
CA SER A 51 -7.62 12.26 3.56
C SER A 51 -6.54 12.97 2.73
N ARG A 52 -5.73 13.81 3.37
CA ARG A 52 -4.62 14.48 2.68
C ARG A 52 -3.37 13.61 2.82
N THR A 53 -2.73 13.35 1.68
CA THR A 53 -1.52 12.52 1.64
C THR A 53 -0.43 13.04 2.58
N ALA A 54 -0.26 14.34 2.64
CA ALA A 54 0.81 14.93 3.45
C ALA A 54 0.63 14.67 4.95
N ASP A 55 -0.59 14.33 5.38
CA ASP A 55 -0.89 14.08 6.79
C ASP A 55 -0.84 12.60 7.16
N ARG A 56 -0.55 11.72 6.20
CA ARG A 56 -0.47 10.29 6.43
C ARG A 56 0.93 9.90 6.83
N TRP A 57 1.04 9.02 7.83
CA TRP A 57 2.35 8.53 8.23
C TRP A 57 2.21 7.20 8.96
N VAL A 58 3.32 6.49 9.03
CA VAL A 58 3.42 5.25 9.80
C VAL A 58 4.70 5.33 10.60
N ARG A 59 4.77 4.58 11.69
CA ARG A 59 6.03 4.41 12.42
C ARG A 59 6.51 3.00 12.16
N VAL A 60 7.69 2.90 11.56
CA VAL A 60 8.28 1.62 11.19
C VAL A 60 9.66 1.55 11.82
N ASN A 61 9.90 0.51 12.60
CA ASN A 61 11.20 0.30 13.27
C ASN A 61 11.63 1.53 14.08
N GLY A 62 10.65 2.19 14.72
CA GLY A 62 10.91 3.36 15.53
C GLY A 62 11.05 4.68 14.80
N ARG A 63 10.85 4.69 13.48
CA ARG A 63 10.96 5.92 12.66
C ARG A 63 9.61 6.28 12.06
N GLN A 64 9.30 7.57 12.07
CA GLN A 64 8.08 8.07 11.44
C GLN A 64 8.35 8.32 9.95
N LEU A 65 7.59 7.67 9.09
CA LEU A 65 7.78 7.72 7.64
C LEU A 65 6.45 8.01 6.96
N GLY A 66 6.52 8.66 5.80
CA GLY A 66 5.35 8.97 4.98
C GLY A 66 5.40 8.26 3.64
N GLU A 67 4.40 8.53 2.80
CA GLU A 67 4.38 8.00 1.44
C GLU A 67 5.61 8.50 0.68
N GLY A 68 6.24 7.60 -0.05
CA GLY A 68 7.47 7.88 -0.77
C GLY A 68 8.74 7.59 0.01
N ASP A 69 8.66 7.43 1.31
CA ASP A 69 9.84 7.16 2.14
C ASP A 69 10.26 5.70 2.04
N TRP A 70 11.50 5.42 2.46
CA TRP A 70 12.10 4.11 2.35
C TRP A 70 12.33 3.48 3.72
N ILE A 71 12.06 2.18 3.80
CA ILE A 71 12.33 1.36 4.99
C ILE A 71 13.63 0.61 4.73
N ALA A 72 14.64 0.85 5.58
CA ALA A 72 15.94 0.18 5.48
C ALA A 72 16.55 0.29 4.07
N ASP A 73 16.25 1.36 3.35
CA ASP A 73 16.74 1.62 1.98
C ASP A 73 16.37 0.51 0.99
N LYS A 74 15.38 -0.31 1.30
CA LYS A 74 15.02 -1.46 0.46
C LYS A 74 13.56 -1.47 0.05
N VAL A 75 12.65 -1.06 0.94
CA VAL A 75 11.22 -1.10 0.71
C VAL A 75 10.69 0.32 0.71
N GLN A 76 9.98 0.69 -0.36
CA GLN A 76 9.39 2.02 -0.44
C GLN A 76 7.93 1.98 -0.05
N ILE A 77 7.51 2.96 0.74
CA ILE A 77 6.10 3.14 1.09
C ILE A 77 5.42 3.83 -0.08
N ILE A 78 4.49 3.15 -0.72
CA ILE A 78 3.81 3.67 -1.90
C ILE A 78 2.54 4.41 -1.50
N ASN A 79 1.73 3.81 -0.62
CA ASN A 79 0.45 4.39 -0.25
C ASN A 79 0.07 3.95 1.15
N ILE A 80 -0.34 4.91 1.97
CA ILE A 80 -0.84 4.63 3.32
C ILE A 80 -2.35 4.73 3.25
N GLU A 81 -3.03 3.60 3.39
CA GLU A 81 -4.48 3.53 3.33
C GLU A 81 -5.05 3.37 4.74
N ALA A 82 -6.37 3.44 4.86
CA ALA A 82 -7.00 3.46 6.18
C ALA A 82 -6.69 2.20 7.00
N GLN A 83 -6.57 1.04 6.35
CA GLN A 83 -6.42 -0.22 7.05
C GLN A 83 -5.23 -1.06 6.57
N ARG A 84 -4.44 -0.53 5.65
CA ARG A 84 -3.29 -1.25 5.12
C ARG A 84 -2.27 -0.29 4.55
N VAL A 85 -1.07 -0.78 4.31
CA VAL A 85 0.00 -0.02 3.66
C VAL A 85 0.39 -0.76 2.38
N VAL A 86 0.51 -0.02 1.29
CA VAL A 86 1.01 -0.56 0.02
C VAL A 86 2.48 -0.25 -0.06
N LEU A 87 3.28 -1.29 -0.30
CA LEU A 87 4.73 -1.20 -0.30
C LEU A 87 5.29 -1.74 -1.61
N SER A 88 6.52 -1.35 -1.92
CA SER A 88 7.22 -1.83 -3.11
C SER A 88 8.60 -2.35 -2.70
N PHE A 89 8.93 -3.55 -3.14
CA PHE A 89 10.24 -4.14 -2.93
C PHE A 89 10.69 -4.79 -4.24
N GLU A 90 11.81 -4.33 -4.77
CA GLU A 90 12.37 -4.84 -6.03
C GLU A 90 11.31 -4.86 -7.15
N ASP A 91 10.59 -3.75 -7.28
CA ASP A 91 9.55 -3.54 -8.30
C ASP A 91 8.29 -4.41 -8.11
N GLU A 92 8.18 -5.11 -6.99
CA GLU A 92 6.98 -5.87 -6.67
C GLU A 92 6.16 -5.12 -5.63
N LEU A 93 4.88 -4.92 -5.91
CA LEU A 93 3.96 -4.30 -4.96
C LEU A 93 3.37 -5.36 -4.04
N PHE A 94 3.22 -5.00 -2.79
CA PHE A 94 2.53 -5.87 -1.82
C PHE A 94 1.91 -5.01 -0.72
N THR A 95 1.04 -5.61 0.07
CA THR A 95 0.36 -4.91 1.15
C THR A 95 0.66 -5.55 2.49
N MET A 96 0.61 -4.72 3.53
CA MET A 96 0.64 -5.20 4.92
C MET A 96 -0.51 -4.54 5.66
N ALA A 97 -1.16 -5.29 6.54
CA ALA A 97 -2.21 -4.73 7.38
C ALA A 97 -1.61 -3.68 8.31
N ALA A 98 -2.46 -2.71 8.70
CA ALA A 98 -2.02 -1.69 9.65
C ALA A 98 -1.58 -2.34 10.97
N LEU A 99 -0.50 -1.80 11.55
CA LEU A 99 0.00 -2.23 12.87
C LEU A 99 0.37 -3.71 12.90
N THR A 100 1.15 -4.13 11.94
CA THR A 100 1.60 -5.52 11.84
C THR A 100 3.12 -5.58 11.78
N ASP A 101 3.64 -6.78 11.98
CA ASP A 101 5.08 -7.04 11.94
C ASP A 101 5.45 -7.96 10.78
N TRP A 102 6.68 -7.78 10.35
CA TRP A 102 7.27 -8.71 9.40
C TRP A 102 8.68 -9.10 9.81
#